data_e4be7400e8ef00978246463f01a89f35
#
_entry.id   e4be7400e8ef00978246463f01a89f35
#
_cell.length_a   1.000
_cell.length_b   1.000
_cell.length_c   1.000
_cell.angle_alpha   90.00
_cell.angle_beta   90.00
_cell.angle_gamma   90.00
#
_symmetry.space_group_name_H-M   'P 1'
#
loop_
_entity.id
_entity.type
_entity.pdbx_description
1 polymer ?
#
loop_
_entity_poly.entity_id
_entity_poly.type
_entity_poly.pdbx_seq_one_letter_code
_entity_poly.pdbx_strand_id
1 'polypeptide(L)'
;MLEAYRQHVAERAALGIPPLPLSKQQTQALVELLQNPPAGEEAFLVELLTYRVPAGVDDAAKVKAEFLAKVAKGEVACGLVSKVKATELLGTMLGGYNVKPLIDLLANDETGAASAEGLKKTLLVFDFFHDVKELADKGNANAKSVLQSWADGEWFTTRPAVPASQKLTVFKVTGETNTDDLSPAPDAWSRPDIPLHALAMLKNPRPGIEPDEAGARGPLKQLEGLAAKGNLIAYVGDVVGTGSSRKSATNSVLWFTGEDIPFVPNKRFGGVCLGSKIAPIFFNTMEDAGALPIEIDAGQMDMGDEIELQVDEASGKVTALKNGTVIAESQLKTLVILDEVRAGGRIPLIIGRGLTTKAREALGLPPSTLFRLPQNPADAGTGYSLAQKMVGRACGLPEGKGVLPGTYCEPKMTTVGSQDTTGPMTRDELKDLACLGFSADLVMQSFCHTAAYPKLVDVKMHRELPSFISTRGGVSLRPGDGVIHSWLN
;
A
#
# COMPACT_ATOMS: atom_id res chain seq x y z
N MET A 1 5.08 -5.63 -30.08
CA MET A 1 4.68 -5.48 -28.68
C MET A 1 3.17 -5.64 -28.52
N LEU A 2 2.33 -4.90 -29.25
CA LEU A 2 0.87 -4.86 -29.05
C LEU A 2 0.20 -6.24 -29.22
N GLU A 3 0.49 -6.98 -30.28
CA GLU A 3 -0.07 -8.31 -30.51
C GLU A 3 0.26 -9.28 -29.37
N ALA A 4 1.53 -9.35 -28.95
CA ALA A 4 1.96 -10.20 -27.83
C ALA A 4 1.28 -9.78 -26.52
N TYR A 5 1.05 -8.48 -26.30
CA TYR A 5 0.32 -8.01 -25.12
C TYR A 5 -1.17 -8.39 -25.18
N ARG A 6 -1.82 -8.27 -26.34
CA ARG A 6 -3.22 -8.72 -26.52
C ARG A 6 -3.39 -10.22 -26.31
N GLN A 7 -2.44 -11.02 -26.80
CA GLN A 7 -2.42 -12.45 -26.51
C GLN A 7 -2.32 -12.70 -24.99
N HIS A 8 -1.40 -12.02 -24.32
CA HIS A 8 -1.26 -12.10 -22.86
C HIS A 8 -2.55 -11.69 -22.13
N VAL A 9 -3.22 -10.61 -22.58
CA VAL A 9 -4.54 -10.19 -22.04
C VAL A 9 -5.55 -11.33 -22.15
N ALA A 10 -5.63 -12.00 -23.32
CA ALA A 10 -6.55 -13.11 -23.54
C ALA A 10 -6.24 -14.32 -22.66
N GLU A 11 -4.96 -14.67 -22.52
CA GLU A 11 -4.50 -15.76 -21.63
C GLU A 11 -4.88 -15.49 -20.17
N ARG A 12 -4.71 -14.25 -19.71
CA ARG A 12 -5.07 -13.86 -18.35
C ARG A 12 -6.58 -13.78 -18.12
N ALA A 13 -7.31 -13.30 -19.11
CA ALA A 13 -8.78 -13.24 -19.08
C ALA A 13 -9.39 -14.66 -18.96
N ALA A 14 -8.79 -15.67 -19.58
CA ALA A 14 -9.19 -17.07 -19.42
C ALA A 14 -9.04 -17.60 -17.98
N LEU A 15 -8.21 -16.95 -17.16
CA LEU A 15 -8.06 -17.22 -15.73
C LEU A 15 -8.94 -16.32 -14.86
N GLY A 16 -9.70 -15.38 -15.44
CA GLY A 16 -10.51 -14.40 -14.71
C GLY A 16 -9.69 -13.28 -14.03
N ILE A 17 -8.47 -13.02 -14.50
CA ILE A 17 -7.56 -12.04 -13.87
C ILE A 17 -7.02 -11.04 -14.91
N PRO A 18 -6.64 -9.80 -14.48
CA PRO A 18 -6.10 -8.80 -15.38
C PRO A 18 -4.70 -9.19 -15.89
N PRO A 19 -4.28 -8.63 -17.05
CA PRO A 19 -2.93 -8.82 -17.55
C PRO A 19 -1.89 -8.29 -16.56
N LEU A 20 -0.67 -8.77 -16.63
CA LEU A 20 0.45 -8.21 -15.89
C LEU A 20 0.67 -6.74 -16.27
N PRO A 21 1.17 -5.92 -15.35
CA PRO A 21 1.66 -4.58 -15.68
C PRO A 21 2.78 -4.68 -16.72
N LEU A 22 2.95 -3.61 -17.51
CA LEU A 22 4.00 -3.55 -18.51
C LEU A 22 5.39 -3.59 -17.87
N SER A 23 6.26 -4.44 -18.42
CA SER A 23 7.67 -4.46 -18.07
C SER A 23 8.40 -3.20 -18.57
N LYS A 24 9.65 -2.99 -18.11
CA LYS A 24 10.53 -1.94 -18.62
C LYS A 24 10.62 -1.96 -20.14
N GLN A 25 10.90 -3.13 -20.74
CA GLN A 25 11.06 -3.28 -22.18
C GLN A 25 9.76 -3.00 -22.94
N GLN A 26 8.63 -3.47 -22.43
CA GLN A 26 7.32 -3.18 -23.02
C GLN A 26 6.98 -1.69 -22.91
N THR A 27 7.34 -1.03 -21.82
CA THR A 27 7.12 0.42 -21.64
C THR A 27 8.03 1.22 -22.58
N GLN A 28 9.27 0.81 -22.81
CA GLN A 28 10.13 1.42 -23.81
C GLN A 28 9.53 1.33 -25.23
N ALA A 29 9.06 0.14 -25.61
CA ALA A 29 8.38 -0.04 -26.90
C ALA A 29 7.06 0.76 -26.99
N LEU A 30 6.31 0.89 -25.88
CA LEU A 30 5.12 1.73 -25.82
C LEU A 30 5.46 3.21 -26.09
N VAL A 31 6.53 3.73 -25.48
CA VAL A 31 6.99 5.10 -25.70
C VAL A 31 7.36 5.37 -27.17
N GLU A 32 7.98 4.41 -27.85
CA GLU A 32 8.27 4.52 -29.29
C GLU A 32 6.97 4.57 -30.13
N LEU A 33 6.00 3.70 -29.81
CA LEU A 33 4.70 3.68 -30.48
C LEU A 33 3.87 4.95 -30.23
N LEU A 34 3.94 5.55 -29.03
CA LEU A 34 3.26 6.81 -28.73
C LEU A 34 3.77 7.99 -29.56
N GLN A 35 5.05 7.96 -29.95
CA GLN A 35 5.65 9.00 -30.82
C GLN A 35 5.28 8.77 -32.29
N ASN A 36 5.10 7.54 -32.73
CA ASN A 36 4.73 7.16 -34.08
C ASN A 36 3.63 6.10 -34.04
N PRO A 37 2.39 6.47 -33.72
CA PRO A 37 1.31 5.53 -33.50
C PRO A 37 0.87 4.84 -34.79
N PRO A 38 0.71 3.51 -34.78
CA PRO A 38 0.01 2.81 -35.85
C PRO A 38 -1.46 3.29 -35.91
N ALA A 39 -1.97 3.42 -37.10
CA ALA A 39 -3.36 3.88 -37.30
C ALA A 39 -4.36 2.95 -36.58
N GLY A 40 -5.26 3.56 -35.81
CA GLY A 40 -6.30 2.86 -35.05
C GLY A 40 -5.85 2.34 -33.67
N GLU A 41 -4.57 2.53 -33.27
CA GLU A 41 -4.05 2.09 -31.96
C GLU A 41 -3.96 3.24 -30.93
N GLU A 42 -4.26 4.46 -31.33
CA GLU A 42 -4.00 5.68 -30.55
C GLU A 42 -4.61 5.63 -29.14
N ALA A 43 -5.89 5.26 -29.06
CA ALA A 43 -6.61 5.18 -27.78
C ALA A 43 -6.05 4.09 -26.88
N PHE A 44 -5.72 2.92 -27.45
CA PHE A 44 -5.16 1.80 -26.70
C PHE A 44 -3.75 2.12 -26.16
N LEU A 45 -2.91 2.79 -26.93
CA LEU A 45 -1.58 3.22 -26.47
C LEU A 45 -1.68 4.19 -25.27
N VAL A 46 -2.61 5.15 -25.30
CA VAL A 46 -2.85 6.08 -24.19
C VAL A 46 -3.41 5.36 -22.97
N GLU A 47 -4.29 4.38 -23.16
CA GLU A 47 -4.80 3.53 -22.09
C GLU A 47 -3.67 2.73 -21.40
N LEU A 48 -2.79 2.09 -22.18
CA LEU A 48 -1.64 1.36 -21.68
C LEU A 48 -0.71 2.27 -20.86
N LEU A 49 -0.39 3.46 -21.37
CA LEU A 49 0.44 4.44 -20.67
C LEU A 49 -0.20 4.87 -19.36
N THR A 50 -1.51 5.07 -19.35
CA THR A 50 -2.24 5.58 -18.19
C THR A 50 -2.38 4.54 -17.09
N TYR A 51 -2.79 3.31 -17.43
CA TYR A 51 -3.28 2.35 -16.45
C TYR A 51 -2.45 1.07 -16.32
N ARG A 52 -1.52 0.81 -17.27
CA ARG A 52 -0.84 -0.49 -17.28
C ARG A 52 0.66 -0.42 -16.97
N VAL A 53 1.22 0.76 -16.81
CA VAL A 53 2.60 0.94 -16.34
C VAL A 53 2.61 0.98 -14.82
N PRO A 54 3.47 0.20 -14.13
CA PRO A 54 3.61 0.26 -12.68
C PRO A 54 3.87 1.68 -12.17
N ALA A 55 3.43 1.97 -10.95
CA ALA A 55 3.73 3.22 -10.25
C ALA A 55 5.00 3.08 -9.37
N GLY A 56 5.32 4.13 -8.62
CA GLY A 56 6.45 4.16 -7.69
C GLY A 56 7.81 4.17 -8.37
N VAL A 57 8.75 3.35 -7.89
CA VAL A 57 10.14 3.28 -8.39
C VAL A 57 10.44 1.98 -9.14
N ASP A 58 9.45 1.39 -9.79
CA ASP A 58 9.67 0.32 -10.74
C ASP A 58 10.48 0.81 -11.96
N ASP A 59 11.25 -0.07 -12.60
CA ASP A 59 12.03 0.29 -13.79
C ASP A 59 11.15 0.77 -14.95
N ALA A 60 9.93 0.24 -15.09
CA ALA A 60 8.97 0.69 -16.07
C ALA A 60 8.42 2.09 -15.72
N ALA A 61 8.20 2.37 -14.43
CA ALA A 61 7.81 3.70 -13.96
C ALA A 61 8.87 4.77 -14.30
N LYS A 62 10.17 4.41 -14.21
CA LYS A 62 11.25 5.29 -14.62
C LYS A 62 11.13 5.69 -16.10
N VAL A 63 10.93 4.73 -16.98
CA VAL A 63 10.73 4.97 -18.43
C VAL A 63 9.54 5.88 -18.69
N LYS A 64 8.40 5.61 -18.03
CA LYS A 64 7.19 6.44 -18.12
C LYS A 64 7.47 7.88 -17.65
N ALA A 65 8.07 8.05 -16.48
CA ALA A 65 8.35 9.38 -15.91
C ALA A 65 9.29 10.19 -16.80
N GLU A 66 10.38 9.58 -17.30
CA GLU A 66 11.34 10.24 -18.21
C GLU A 66 10.68 10.69 -19.53
N PHE A 67 9.83 9.84 -20.11
CA PHE A 67 9.09 10.20 -21.33
C PHE A 67 8.10 11.35 -21.06
N LEU A 68 7.28 11.23 -20.04
CA LEU A 68 6.29 12.27 -19.70
C LEU A 68 6.97 13.59 -19.34
N ALA A 69 8.09 13.57 -18.64
CA ALA A 69 8.86 14.76 -18.32
C ALA A 69 9.37 15.49 -19.59
N LYS A 70 9.90 14.73 -20.56
CA LYS A 70 10.35 15.28 -21.86
C LYS A 70 9.20 15.87 -22.66
N VAL A 71 8.03 15.21 -22.70
CA VAL A 71 6.84 15.73 -23.36
C VAL A 71 6.35 17.01 -22.67
N ALA A 72 6.25 17.01 -21.33
CA ALA A 72 5.81 18.15 -20.54
C ALA A 72 6.72 19.38 -20.71
N LYS A 73 8.04 19.17 -20.83
CA LYS A 73 9.03 20.23 -21.11
C LYS A 73 9.07 20.67 -22.57
N GLY A 74 8.40 19.94 -23.48
CA GLY A 74 8.44 20.21 -24.93
C GLY A 74 9.72 19.73 -25.62
N GLU A 75 10.50 18.88 -24.97
CA GLU A 75 11.72 18.27 -25.54
C GLU A 75 11.39 17.13 -26.52
N VAL A 76 10.22 16.51 -26.37
CA VAL A 76 9.70 15.46 -27.24
C VAL A 76 8.28 15.83 -27.66
N ALA A 77 8.01 15.82 -28.97
CA ALA A 77 6.66 15.97 -29.48
C ALA A 77 5.91 14.63 -29.43
N CYS A 78 4.68 14.64 -28.94
CA CYS A 78 3.78 13.49 -28.96
C CYS A 78 2.36 13.96 -29.29
N GLY A 79 1.85 13.55 -30.46
CA GLY A 79 0.50 13.95 -30.91
C GLY A 79 -0.63 13.42 -30.04
N LEU A 80 -0.40 12.35 -29.28
CA LEU A 80 -1.39 11.70 -28.43
C LEU A 80 -1.42 12.24 -26.99
N VAL A 81 -0.35 12.88 -26.54
CA VAL A 81 -0.20 13.35 -25.16
C VAL A 81 0.31 14.79 -25.18
N SER A 82 -0.56 15.74 -24.82
CA SER A 82 -0.17 17.16 -24.68
C SER A 82 0.76 17.36 -23.48
N LYS A 83 1.44 18.50 -23.40
CA LYS A 83 2.29 18.85 -22.25
C LYS A 83 1.54 18.84 -20.94
N VAL A 84 0.33 19.42 -20.92
CA VAL A 84 -0.55 19.42 -19.74
C VAL A 84 -0.93 17.98 -19.36
N LYS A 85 -1.34 17.16 -20.35
CA LYS A 85 -1.72 15.76 -20.11
C LYS A 85 -0.54 14.93 -19.59
N ALA A 86 0.67 15.16 -20.12
CA ALA A 86 1.89 14.51 -19.61
C ALA A 86 2.15 14.89 -18.14
N THR A 87 1.94 16.15 -17.79
CA THR A 87 2.09 16.64 -16.41
C THR A 87 1.04 16.04 -15.47
N GLU A 88 -0.21 15.95 -15.90
CA GLU A 88 -1.28 15.26 -15.15
C GLU A 88 -0.93 13.79 -14.90
N LEU A 89 -0.44 13.08 -15.94
CA LEU A 89 -0.05 11.67 -15.80
C LEU A 89 1.17 11.49 -14.88
N LEU A 90 2.13 12.43 -14.85
CA LEU A 90 3.18 12.45 -13.83
C LEU A 90 2.59 12.55 -12.42
N GLY A 91 1.56 13.38 -12.22
CA GLY A 91 0.87 13.53 -10.94
C GLY A 91 0.16 12.26 -10.43
N THR A 92 -0.03 11.25 -11.28
CA THR A 92 -0.67 9.97 -10.90
C THR A 92 0.31 8.90 -10.39
N MET A 93 1.63 9.16 -10.39
CA MET A 93 2.66 8.13 -10.21
C MET A 93 3.09 7.87 -8.75
N LEU A 94 2.40 8.43 -7.77
CA LEU A 94 2.55 8.22 -6.32
C LEU A 94 3.84 8.74 -5.67
N GLY A 95 4.87 9.11 -6.40
CA GLY A 95 6.17 9.53 -5.87
C GLY A 95 7.35 8.85 -6.59
N GLY A 96 8.57 9.10 -6.13
CA GLY A 96 9.78 8.58 -6.78
C GLY A 96 10.17 9.37 -8.02
N TYR A 97 10.21 8.72 -9.18
CA TYR A 97 10.74 9.31 -10.42
C TYR A 97 9.94 10.50 -10.98
N ASN A 98 8.70 10.70 -10.55
CA ASN A 98 7.84 11.79 -11.01
C ASN A 98 8.00 13.08 -10.19
N VAL A 99 8.54 13.02 -8.97
CA VAL A 99 8.55 14.16 -8.05
C VAL A 99 9.42 15.30 -8.59
N LYS A 100 10.68 15.01 -8.92
CA LYS A 100 11.59 16.03 -9.45
C LYS A 100 11.09 16.66 -10.75
N PRO A 101 10.61 15.90 -11.77
CA PRO A 101 9.98 16.48 -12.95
C PRO A 101 8.80 17.42 -12.63
N LEU A 102 7.93 17.05 -11.71
CA LEU A 102 6.81 17.93 -11.30
C LEU A 102 7.34 19.23 -10.67
N ILE A 103 8.35 19.17 -9.81
CA ILE A 103 8.95 20.37 -9.21
C ILE A 103 9.56 21.28 -10.27
N ASP A 104 10.28 20.72 -11.23
CA ASP A 104 10.88 21.49 -12.35
C ASP A 104 9.84 22.22 -13.19
N LEU A 105 8.61 21.68 -13.28
CA LEU A 105 7.50 22.25 -14.05
C LEU A 105 6.72 23.34 -13.31
N LEU A 106 6.87 23.52 -11.99
CA LEU A 106 6.11 24.49 -11.20
C LEU A 106 6.23 25.93 -11.69
N ALA A 107 7.36 26.29 -12.30
CA ALA A 107 7.58 27.64 -12.83
C ALA A 107 7.19 27.80 -14.29
N ASN A 108 6.67 26.77 -14.95
CA ASN A 108 6.27 26.81 -16.35
C ASN A 108 4.84 27.35 -16.47
N ASP A 109 4.63 28.31 -17.36
CA ASP A 109 3.31 28.97 -17.52
C ASP A 109 2.20 28.01 -18.02
N GLU A 110 2.54 27.02 -18.85
CA GLU A 110 1.58 26.08 -19.45
C GLU A 110 1.25 24.91 -18.52
N THR A 111 2.26 24.39 -17.80
CA THR A 111 2.15 23.12 -17.03
C THR A 111 2.22 23.28 -15.52
N GLY A 112 2.58 24.47 -15.04
CA GLY A 112 2.84 24.71 -13.61
C GLY A 112 1.62 24.46 -12.72
N ALA A 113 0.43 24.84 -13.17
CA ALA A 113 -0.81 24.57 -12.43
C ALA A 113 -1.10 23.06 -12.33
N ALA A 114 -0.98 22.32 -13.43
CA ALA A 114 -1.16 20.86 -13.44
C ALA A 114 -0.10 20.15 -12.58
N SER A 115 1.14 20.67 -12.59
CA SER A 115 2.21 20.18 -11.74
C SER A 115 1.91 20.38 -10.25
N ALA A 116 1.40 21.55 -9.88
CA ALA A 116 0.98 21.82 -8.50
C ALA A 116 -0.11 20.86 -8.04
N GLU A 117 -1.14 20.62 -8.87
CA GLU A 117 -2.21 19.65 -8.57
C GLU A 117 -1.70 18.22 -8.40
N GLY A 118 -0.69 17.83 -9.17
CA GLY A 118 0.00 16.54 -9.00
C GLY A 118 0.75 16.45 -7.66
N LEU A 119 1.52 17.47 -7.31
CA LEU A 119 2.30 17.52 -6.07
C LEU A 119 1.42 17.60 -4.81
N LYS A 120 0.30 18.31 -4.83
CA LYS A 120 -0.66 18.37 -3.71
C LYS A 120 -1.14 16.97 -3.28
N LYS A 121 -1.26 16.02 -4.22
CA LYS A 121 -1.72 14.66 -4.00
C LYS A 121 -0.57 13.67 -3.74
N THR A 122 0.68 14.07 -3.96
CA THR A 122 1.86 13.22 -3.80
C THR A 122 2.39 13.33 -2.37
N LEU A 123 2.33 12.24 -1.62
CA LEU A 123 2.85 12.18 -0.23
C LEU A 123 4.33 11.81 -0.16
N LEU A 124 4.80 10.99 -1.10
CA LEU A 124 6.13 10.41 -1.10
C LEU A 124 7.15 11.36 -1.74
N VAL A 125 7.23 12.57 -1.20
CA VAL A 125 8.15 13.62 -1.68
C VAL A 125 9.50 13.62 -0.96
N PHE A 126 9.57 13.04 0.24
CA PHE A 126 10.79 12.89 1.06
C PHE A 126 11.65 14.18 1.09
N ASP A 127 12.90 14.10 0.69
CA ASP A 127 13.85 15.23 0.71
C ASP A 127 13.48 16.34 -0.28
N PHE A 128 12.71 16.04 -1.32
CA PHE A 128 12.23 17.03 -2.29
C PHE A 128 11.25 18.07 -1.69
N PHE A 129 10.81 17.87 -0.45
CA PHE A 129 10.08 18.90 0.29
C PHE A 129 10.85 20.24 0.29
N HIS A 130 12.16 20.19 0.47
CA HIS A 130 13.01 21.37 0.52
C HIS A 130 13.05 22.12 -0.80
N ASP A 131 13.03 21.42 -1.94
CA ASP A 131 12.98 22.03 -3.27
C ASP A 131 11.69 22.82 -3.48
N VAL A 132 10.53 22.27 -3.07
CA VAL A 132 9.24 22.98 -3.14
C VAL A 132 9.26 24.21 -2.24
N LYS A 133 9.76 24.07 -1.00
CA LYS A 133 9.88 25.19 -0.07
C LYS A 133 10.76 26.31 -0.63
N GLU A 134 11.90 25.98 -1.20
CA GLU A 134 12.82 26.95 -1.80
C GLU A 134 12.16 27.74 -2.95
N LEU A 135 11.39 27.04 -3.81
CA LEU A 135 10.62 27.71 -4.87
C LEU A 135 9.51 28.62 -4.30
N ALA A 136 8.85 28.20 -3.24
CA ALA A 136 7.83 29.00 -2.57
C ALA A 136 8.45 30.26 -1.94
N ASP A 137 9.60 30.14 -1.28
CA ASP A 137 10.34 31.25 -0.67
C ASP A 137 10.83 32.27 -1.76
N LYS A 138 11.17 31.78 -2.96
CA LYS A 138 11.51 32.61 -4.13
C LYS A 138 10.28 33.27 -4.80
N GLY A 139 9.07 33.04 -4.29
CA GLY A 139 7.87 33.69 -4.76
C GLY A 139 7.02 32.91 -5.77
N ASN A 140 7.40 31.67 -6.14
CA ASN A 140 6.61 30.85 -7.06
C ASN A 140 5.22 30.57 -6.48
N ALA A 141 4.14 31.00 -7.18
CA ALA A 141 2.78 30.90 -6.71
C ALA A 141 2.30 29.44 -6.64
N ASN A 142 2.69 28.60 -7.60
CA ASN A 142 2.34 27.18 -7.63
C ASN A 142 2.97 26.44 -6.46
N ALA A 143 4.26 26.68 -6.18
CA ALA A 143 4.94 26.06 -5.03
C ALA A 143 4.34 26.50 -3.68
N LYS A 144 3.95 27.79 -3.55
CA LYS A 144 3.20 28.26 -2.37
C LYS A 144 1.88 27.54 -2.20
N SER A 145 1.14 27.36 -3.29
CA SER A 145 -0.13 26.62 -3.30
C SER A 145 0.06 25.15 -2.86
N VAL A 146 1.13 24.49 -3.31
CA VAL A 146 1.46 23.13 -2.90
C VAL A 146 1.77 23.07 -1.41
N LEU A 147 2.64 23.96 -0.94
CA LEU A 147 3.04 24.00 0.48
C LEU A 147 1.85 24.28 1.41
N GLN A 148 0.95 25.19 1.00
CA GLN A 148 -0.29 25.47 1.72
C GLN A 148 -1.22 24.26 1.76
N SER A 149 -1.43 23.59 0.62
CA SER A 149 -2.25 22.39 0.52
C SER A 149 -1.74 21.25 1.44
N TRP A 150 -0.42 21.05 1.50
CA TRP A 150 0.16 20.10 2.44
C TRP A 150 -0.04 20.51 3.90
N ALA A 151 0.10 21.81 4.23
CA ALA A 151 -0.12 22.34 5.57
C ALA A 151 -1.60 22.20 6.03
N ASP A 152 -2.54 22.33 5.10
CA ASP A 152 -3.97 22.19 5.36
C ASP A 152 -4.43 20.73 5.37
N GLY A 153 -3.56 19.80 4.99
CA GLY A 153 -3.86 18.36 4.96
C GLY A 153 -4.90 17.99 3.91
N GLU A 154 -4.96 18.71 2.78
CA GLU A 154 -5.93 18.44 1.70
C GLU A 154 -5.80 17.03 1.13
N TRP A 155 -4.60 16.45 1.09
CA TRP A 155 -4.34 15.06 0.71
C TRP A 155 -5.18 14.05 1.51
N PHE A 156 -5.58 14.42 2.73
CA PHE A 156 -6.39 13.61 3.65
C PHE A 156 -7.86 14.04 3.62
N THR A 157 -8.16 15.34 3.73
CA THR A 157 -9.53 15.85 3.84
C THR A 157 -10.35 15.67 2.59
N THR A 158 -9.71 15.62 1.41
CA THR A 158 -10.39 15.37 0.12
C THR A 158 -10.76 13.90 -0.10
N ARG A 159 -10.25 12.98 0.71
CA ARG A 159 -10.63 11.56 0.67
C ARG A 159 -11.90 11.32 1.48
N PRO A 160 -12.77 10.38 1.05
CA PRO A 160 -13.97 10.04 1.80
C PRO A 160 -13.61 9.50 3.18
N ALA A 161 -14.38 9.87 4.19
CA ALA A 161 -14.33 9.25 5.51
C ALA A 161 -14.92 7.83 5.46
N VAL A 162 -14.65 7.03 6.49
CA VAL A 162 -15.34 5.75 6.68
C VAL A 162 -16.85 6.01 6.75
N PRO A 163 -17.69 5.34 5.94
CA PRO A 163 -19.13 5.53 6.01
C PRO A 163 -19.68 5.18 7.39
N ALA A 164 -20.58 6.02 7.92
CA ALA A 164 -21.24 5.74 9.20
C ALA A 164 -22.11 4.45 9.14
N SER A 165 -22.55 4.07 7.96
CA SER A 165 -23.24 2.80 7.68
C SER A 165 -22.87 2.30 6.29
N GLN A 166 -22.65 0.98 6.15
CA GLN A 166 -22.37 0.32 4.88
C GLN A 166 -23.01 -1.06 4.83
N LYS A 167 -23.58 -1.41 3.67
CA LYS A 167 -24.11 -2.76 3.41
C LYS A 167 -22.99 -3.66 2.90
N LEU A 168 -22.91 -4.85 3.47
CA LEU A 168 -21.86 -5.82 3.19
C LEU A 168 -22.49 -7.19 2.91
N THR A 169 -21.89 -7.94 2.00
CA THR A 169 -22.19 -9.36 1.80
C THR A 169 -21.12 -10.20 2.50
N VAL A 170 -21.55 -11.11 3.35
CA VAL A 170 -20.66 -11.93 4.19
C VAL A 170 -20.02 -13.06 3.37
N PHE A 171 -18.70 -13.10 3.35
CA PHE A 171 -17.92 -14.28 2.99
C PHE A 171 -17.38 -14.92 4.27
N LYS A 172 -18.10 -15.94 4.77
CA LYS A 172 -17.81 -16.59 6.06
C LYS A 172 -16.80 -17.71 5.95
N VAL A 173 -15.73 -17.64 6.73
CA VAL A 173 -14.75 -18.71 6.89
C VAL A 173 -14.79 -19.21 8.34
N THR A 174 -15.37 -20.39 8.54
CA THR A 174 -15.55 -20.98 9.87
C THR A 174 -14.25 -21.56 10.40
N GLY A 175 -14.05 -21.46 11.71
CA GLY A 175 -12.88 -21.96 12.43
C GLY A 175 -11.66 -21.05 12.30
N GLU A 176 -10.49 -21.59 12.56
CA GLU A 176 -9.22 -20.86 12.43
C GLU A 176 -8.79 -20.78 10.97
N THR A 177 -8.40 -19.58 10.55
CA THR A 177 -7.78 -19.32 9.25
C THR A 177 -6.38 -18.79 9.48
N ASN A 178 -5.38 -19.52 9.02
CA ASN A 178 -3.99 -19.10 9.09
C ASN A 178 -3.53 -18.44 7.78
N THR A 179 -2.36 -17.85 7.80
CA THR A 179 -1.81 -17.18 6.62
C THR A 179 -1.41 -18.14 5.50
N ASP A 180 -1.26 -19.46 5.76
CA ASP A 180 -1.06 -20.46 4.71
C ASP A 180 -2.36 -20.79 3.98
N ASP A 181 -3.52 -20.68 4.65
CA ASP A 181 -4.83 -20.80 3.99
C ASP A 181 -5.07 -19.64 3.01
N LEU A 182 -4.62 -18.43 3.38
CA LEU A 182 -4.83 -17.21 2.60
C LEU A 182 -3.74 -16.96 1.55
N SER A 183 -2.53 -17.48 1.78
CA SER A 183 -1.35 -17.34 0.91
C SER A 183 -0.51 -18.60 1.01
N PRO A 184 -0.91 -19.68 0.32
CA PRO A 184 -0.28 -20.98 0.45
C PRO A 184 1.22 -20.98 0.13
N ALA A 185 2.04 -21.61 0.98
CA ALA A 185 3.49 -21.65 0.79
C ALA A 185 3.92 -22.33 -0.52
N PRO A 186 3.25 -23.40 -1.03
CA PRO A 186 3.58 -23.97 -2.33
C PRO A 186 3.41 -22.99 -3.50
N ASP A 187 2.55 -21.98 -3.36
CA ASP A 187 2.27 -20.97 -4.37
C ASP A 187 3.07 -19.68 -4.18
N ALA A 188 4.08 -19.68 -3.31
CA ALA A 188 4.89 -18.50 -2.99
C ALA A 188 5.53 -17.83 -4.23
N TRP A 189 5.77 -18.58 -5.27
CA TRP A 189 6.33 -18.12 -6.55
C TRP A 189 5.43 -17.09 -7.26
N SER A 190 4.11 -17.14 -7.02
CA SER A 190 3.12 -16.23 -7.62
C SER A 190 2.85 -14.97 -6.79
N ARG A 191 3.38 -14.84 -5.58
CA ARG A 191 3.11 -13.70 -4.67
C ARG A 191 3.33 -12.32 -5.29
N PRO A 192 4.33 -12.08 -6.15
CA PRO A 192 4.49 -10.78 -6.81
C PRO A 192 3.35 -10.44 -7.79
N ASP A 193 2.63 -11.45 -8.25
CA ASP A 193 1.45 -11.31 -9.11
C ASP A 193 0.18 -11.51 -8.25
N ILE A 194 -0.25 -10.44 -7.58
CA ILE A 194 -1.36 -10.48 -6.60
C ILE A 194 -2.60 -11.16 -7.18
N PRO A 195 -3.12 -10.80 -8.38
CA PRO A 195 -4.29 -11.45 -8.95
C PRO A 195 -4.11 -12.96 -9.12
N LEU A 196 -2.96 -13.41 -9.62
CA LEU A 196 -2.68 -14.83 -9.81
C LEU A 196 -2.56 -15.57 -8.48
N HIS A 197 -1.87 -14.96 -7.51
CA HIS A 197 -1.69 -15.56 -6.19
C HIS A 197 -3.01 -15.71 -5.44
N ALA A 198 -3.90 -14.72 -5.55
CA ALA A 198 -5.21 -14.73 -4.92
C ALA A 198 -6.10 -15.90 -5.39
N LEU A 199 -5.88 -16.44 -6.59
CA LEU A 199 -6.62 -17.62 -7.07
C LEU A 199 -6.40 -18.87 -6.20
N ALA A 200 -5.31 -18.94 -5.46
CA ALA A 200 -5.00 -20.05 -4.56
C ALA A 200 -5.52 -19.85 -3.11
N MET A 201 -6.12 -18.70 -2.80
CA MET A 201 -6.69 -18.44 -1.48
C MET A 201 -7.77 -19.46 -1.13
N LEU A 202 -7.66 -20.12 0.03
CA LEU A 202 -8.61 -21.13 0.50
C LEU A 202 -8.82 -22.29 -0.49
N LYS A 203 -7.79 -22.72 -1.19
CA LYS A 203 -7.83 -23.81 -2.17
C LYS A 203 -8.05 -25.21 -1.57
N ASN A 204 -7.94 -25.36 -0.25
CA ASN A 204 -8.25 -26.61 0.44
C ASN A 204 -9.70 -26.57 0.97
N PRO A 205 -10.47 -27.67 0.82
CA PRO A 205 -11.86 -27.74 1.28
C PRO A 205 -11.99 -27.43 2.77
N ARG A 206 -13.02 -26.66 3.13
CA ARG A 206 -13.38 -26.31 4.50
C ARG A 206 -14.91 -26.28 4.62
N PRO A 207 -15.48 -26.39 5.84
CA PRO A 207 -16.92 -26.24 6.03
C PRO A 207 -17.46 -24.94 5.41
N GLY A 208 -18.42 -25.07 4.49
CA GLY A 208 -19.03 -23.92 3.79
C GLY A 208 -18.15 -23.25 2.72
N ILE A 209 -16.94 -23.73 2.47
CA ILE A 209 -16.03 -23.26 1.42
C ILE A 209 -15.78 -24.40 0.44
N GLU A 210 -16.22 -24.23 -0.78
CA GLU A 210 -16.03 -25.18 -1.87
C GLU A 210 -15.04 -24.57 -2.88
N PRO A 211 -13.79 -25.01 -2.86
CA PRO A 211 -12.80 -24.54 -3.84
C PRO A 211 -13.19 -24.99 -5.25
N ASP A 212 -12.98 -24.16 -6.23
CA ASP A 212 -13.26 -24.48 -7.65
C ASP A 212 -12.45 -25.68 -8.11
N GLU A 213 -11.22 -25.81 -7.58
CA GLU A 213 -10.30 -26.92 -7.82
C GLU A 213 -9.49 -27.20 -6.56
N ALA A 214 -9.86 -28.24 -5.83
CA ALA A 214 -9.24 -28.61 -4.57
C ALA A 214 -7.71 -28.75 -4.69
N GLY A 215 -6.97 -28.07 -3.84
CA GLY A 215 -5.51 -28.05 -3.84
C GLY A 215 -4.86 -27.11 -4.88
N ALA A 216 -5.64 -26.53 -5.80
CA ALA A 216 -5.13 -25.66 -6.86
C ALA A 216 -5.81 -24.28 -6.88
N ARG A 217 -7.14 -24.22 -6.89
CA ARG A 217 -7.94 -22.98 -6.98
C ARG A 217 -8.90 -22.86 -5.82
N GLY A 218 -9.01 -21.68 -5.26
CA GLY A 218 -9.93 -21.35 -4.20
C GLY A 218 -11.40 -21.24 -4.65
N PRO A 219 -12.30 -20.71 -3.80
CA PRO A 219 -13.75 -20.66 -4.03
C PRO A 219 -14.13 -19.44 -4.91
N LEU A 220 -13.62 -19.35 -6.12
CA LEU A 220 -13.76 -18.17 -6.99
C LEU A 220 -15.21 -17.97 -7.42
N LYS A 221 -15.91 -19.05 -7.83
CA LYS A 221 -17.33 -18.99 -8.22
C LYS A 221 -18.22 -18.56 -7.04
N GLN A 222 -17.89 -19.00 -5.84
CA GLN A 222 -18.61 -18.59 -4.64
C GLN A 222 -18.43 -17.08 -4.39
N LEU A 223 -17.19 -16.58 -4.49
CA LEU A 223 -16.88 -15.15 -4.36
C LEU A 223 -17.55 -14.31 -5.46
N GLU A 224 -17.52 -14.78 -6.71
CA GLU A 224 -18.22 -14.13 -7.83
C GLU A 224 -19.73 -14.05 -7.59
N GLY A 225 -20.34 -15.15 -7.09
CA GLY A 225 -21.76 -15.17 -6.74
C GLY A 225 -22.12 -14.20 -5.61
N LEU A 226 -21.22 -13.99 -4.64
CA LEU A 226 -21.42 -12.99 -3.59
C LEU A 226 -21.27 -11.57 -4.12
N ALA A 227 -20.28 -11.31 -4.97
CA ALA A 227 -20.08 -10.01 -5.61
C ALA A 227 -21.27 -9.61 -6.49
N ALA A 228 -21.93 -10.58 -7.15
CA ALA A 228 -23.10 -10.33 -7.98
C ALA A 228 -24.32 -9.80 -7.19
N LYS A 229 -24.33 -9.88 -5.85
CA LYS A 229 -25.36 -9.25 -5.01
C LYS A 229 -25.26 -7.73 -4.96
N GLY A 230 -24.13 -7.14 -5.40
CA GLY A 230 -23.95 -5.69 -5.56
C GLY A 230 -23.48 -4.95 -4.31
N ASN A 231 -23.32 -5.61 -3.16
CA ASN A 231 -22.67 -5.04 -1.98
C ASN A 231 -21.17 -5.37 -1.97
N LEU A 232 -20.38 -4.60 -1.22
CA LEU A 232 -18.99 -4.97 -0.92
C LEU A 232 -18.96 -6.30 -0.15
N ILE A 233 -17.99 -7.16 -0.47
CA ILE A 233 -17.78 -8.40 0.29
C ILE A 233 -16.99 -8.08 1.56
N ALA A 234 -17.50 -8.54 2.71
CA ALA A 234 -16.72 -8.59 3.95
C ALA A 234 -16.13 -9.98 4.14
N TYR A 235 -14.83 -10.06 4.41
CA TYR A 235 -14.22 -11.29 4.91
C TYR A 235 -14.61 -11.46 6.38
N VAL A 236 -15.25 -12.57 6.73
CA VAL A 236 -15.77 -12.83 8.08
C VAL A 236 -15.25 -14.16 8.59
N GLY A 237 -14.59 -14.19 9.76
CA GLY A 237 -14.05 -15.42 10.31
C GLY A 237 -14.15 -15.54 11.83
N ASP A 238 -13.99 -16.74 12.36
CA ASP A 238 -13.99 -16.95 13.81
C ASP A 238 -12.61 -16.55 14.39
N VAL A 239 -11.52 -17.11 13.86
CA VAL A 239 -10.13 -16.72 14.17
C VAL A 239 -9.38 -16.49 12.87
N VAL A 240 -8.93 -15.26 12.63
CA VAL A 240 -8.42 -14.86 11.32
C VAL A 240 -6.94 -14.51 11.38
N GLY A 241 -6.17 -15.03 10.40
CA GLY A 241 -4.83 -14.56 10.08
C GLY A 241 -3.73 -15.02 11.05
N THR A 242 -3.89 -16.16 11.70
CA THR A 242 -2.85 -16.76 12.55
C THR A 242 -1.63 -17.19 11.74
N GLY A 243 -0.53 -17.44 12.42
CA GLY A 243 0.71 -17.92 11.80
C GLY A 243 1.67 -16.80 11.41
N SER A 244 2.43 -17.02 10.34
CA SER A 244 3.51 -16.13 9.90
C SER A 244 3.00 -14.80 9.35
N SER A 245 3.78 -13.74 9.52
CA SER A 245 3.50 -12.44 8.89
C SER A 245 3.63 -12.54 7.37
N ARG A 246 2.53 -12.43 6.66
CA ARG A 246 2.49 -12.47 5.19
C ARG A 246 1.58 -11.39 4.64
N LYS A 247 2.15 -10.34 4.09
CA LYS A 247 1.38 -9.33 3.37
C LYS A 247 0.62 -9.93 2.19
N SER A 248 1.16 -10.96 1.54
CA SER A 248 0.47 -11.70 0.48
C SER A 248 -0.87 -12.31 0.93
N ALA A 249 -1.01 -12.69 2.20
CA ALA A 249 -2.29 -13.15 2.74
C ALA A 249 -3.34 -12.02 2.75
N THR A 250 -2.95 -10.84 3.20
CA THR A 250 -3.78 -9.63 3.12
C THR A 250 -4.11 -9.29 1.67
N ASN A 251 -3.12 -9.26 0.78
CA ASN A 251 -3.33 -8.96 -0.65
C ASN A 251 -4.32 -9.95 -1.30
N SER A 252 -4.27 -11.23 -0.94
CA SER A 252 -5.23 -12.23 -1.45
C SER A 252 -6.66 -11.94 -0.98
N VAL A 253 -6.86 -11.59 0.28
CA VAL A 253 -8.18 -11.20 0.81
C VAL A 253 -8.67 -9.92 0.11
N LEU A 254 -7.82 -8.89 0.02
CA LEU A 254 -8.20 -7.61 -0.57
C LEU A 254 -8.43 -7.69 -2.07
N TRP A 255 -7.86 -8.70 -2.76
CA TRP A 255 -8.18 -8.93 -4.16
C TRP A 255 -9.68 -9.14 -4.40
N PHE A 256 -10.38 -9.74 -3.43
CA PHE A 256 -11.82 -10.01 -3.51
C PHE A 256 -12.69 -9.03 -2.71
N THR A 257 -12.13 -8.36 -1.70
CA THR A 257 -12.90 -7.53 -0.77
C THR A 257 -12.56 -6.04 -0.87
N GLY A 258 -11.45 -5.68 -1.50
CA GLY A 258 -10.97 -4.31 -1.63
C GLY A 258 -11.32 -3.67 -2.97
N GLU A 259 -10.87 -2.43 -3.14
CA GLU A 259 -11.06 -1.60 -4.33
C GLU A 259 -9.72 -1.38 -5.06
N ASP A 260 -9.78 -1.15 -6.36
CA ASP A 260 -8.58 -0.87 -7.15
C ASP A 260 -7.94 0.46 -6.71
N ILE A 261 -6.62 0.48 -6.57
CA ILE A 261 -5.89 1.73 -6.35
C ILE A 261 -5.81 2.47 -7.69
N PRO A 262 -6.32 3.70 -7.79
CA PRO A 262 -6.29 4.45 -9.03
C PRO A 262 -4.87 4.54 -9.63
N PHE A 263 -4.72 4.22 -10.90
CA PHE A 263 -3.47 4.22 -11.67
C PHE A 263 -2.40 3.24 -11.18
N VAL A 264 -2.71 2.34 -10.25
CA VAL A 264 -1.80 1.28 -9.79
C VAL A 264 -2.35 -0.07 -10.26
N PRO A 265 -1.77 -0.67 -11.30
CA PRO A 265 -2.29 -1.92 -11.83
C PRO A 265 -2.13 -3.08 -10.82
N ASN A 266 -3.14 -3.96 -10.79
CA ASN A 266 -3.11 -5.25 -10.11
C ASN A 266 -2.93 -5.19 -8.58
N LYS A 267 -3.30 -4.08 -7.95
CA LYS A 267 -3.25 -3.93 -6.49
C LYS A 267 -4.52 -3.27 -5.99
N ARG A 268 -5.01 -3.74 -4.85
CA ARG A 268 -6.21 -3.25 -4.19
C ARG A 268 -5.92 -2.79 -2.77
N PHE A 269 -6.76 -1.93 -2.25
CA PHE A 269 -6.72 -1.40 -0.89
C PHE A 269 -8.13 -1.41 -0.28
N GLY A 270 -8.26 -1.05 0.99
CA GLY A 270 -9.55 -0.95 1.65
C GLY A 270 -10.14 -2.32 2.01
N GLY A 271 -11.47 -2.43 1.94
CA GLY A 271 -12.21 -3.64 2.33
C GLY A 271 -12.45 -3.77 3.82
N VAL A 272 -13.32 -4.71 4.19
CA VAL A 272 -13.73 -4.97 5.58
C VAL A 272 -13.39 -6.41 5.96
N CYS A 273 -12.73 -6.57 7.11
CA CYS A 273 -12.44 -7.87 7.70
C CYS A 273 -13.04 -7.92 9.12
N LEU A 274 -14.02 -8.79 9.33
CA LEU A 274 -14.65 -9.02 10.62
C LEU A 274 -14.17 -10.35 11.19
N GLY A 275 -13.79 -10.37 12.46
CA GLY A 275 -13.38 -11.61 13.11
C GLY A 275 -13.76 -11.63 14.58
N SER A 276 -14.18 -12.77 15.11
CA SER A 276 -14.32 -12.91 16.56
C SER A 276 -12.97 -12.74 17.23
N LYS A 277 -11.89 -13.17 16.54
CA LYS A 277 -10.50 -12.83 16.82
C LYS A 277 -9.73 -12.58 15.52
N ILE A 278 -8.86 -11.58 15.51
CA ILE A 278 -7.93 -11.33 14.41
C ILE A 278 -6.52 -11.33 14.97
N ALA A 279 -5.64 -12.18 14.44
CA ALA A 279 -4.25 -12.24 14.89
C ALA A 279 -3.58 -10.86 14.75
N PRO A 280 -2.84 -10.37 15.76
CA PRO A 280 -2.35 -8.99 15.81
C PRO A 280 -1.51 -8.59 14.58
N ILE A 281 -0.67 -9.51 14.07
CA ILE A 281 0.16 -9.23 12.89
C ILE A 281 -0.71 -9.09 11.63
N PHE A 282 -1.72 -9.94 11.47
CA PHE A 282 -2.65 -9.86 10.35
C PHE A 282 -3.51 -8.60 10.44
N PHE A 283 -3.99 -8.26 11.64
CA PHE A 283 -4.71 -7.02 11.91
C PHE A 283 -3.88 -5.81 11.42
N ASN A 284 -2.64 -5.70 11.85
CA ASN A 284 -1.73 -4.62 11.45
C ASN A 284 -1.48 -4.59 9.94
N THR A 285 -1.38 -5.76 9.28
CA THR A 285 -1.19 -5.83 7.83
C THR A 285 -2.43 -5.35 7.06
N MET A 286 -3.62 -5.57 7.61
CA MET A 286 -4.87 -5.02 7.07
C MET A 286 -4.91 -3.49 7.22
N GLU A 287 -4.51 -2.94 8.38
CA GLU A 287 -4.37 -1.49 8.59
C GLU A 287 -3.38 -0.86 7.59
N ASP A 288 -2.23 -1.52 7.35
CA ASP A 288 -1.24 -1.05 6.37
C ASP A 288 -1.81 -0.95 4.95
N ALA A 289 -2.76 -1.82 4.62
CA ALA A 289 -3.43 -1.85 3.31
C ALA A 289 -4.70 -0.98 3.25
N GLY A 290 -4.99 -0.18 4.28
CA GLY A 290 -6.17 0.68 4.34
C GLY A 290 -7.49 -0.05 4.48
N ALA A 291 -7.47 -1.33 4.87
CA ALA A 291 -8.65 -2.09 5.21
C ALA A 291 -9.15 -1.74 6.61
N LEU A 292 -10.40 -2.09 6.89
CA LEU A 292 -11.04 -1.93 8.20
C LEU A 292 -11.18 -3.31 8.89
N PRO A 293 -10.16 -3.77 9.65
CA PRO A 293 -10.27 -4.95 10.48
C PRO A 293 -11.01 -4.60 11.78
N ILE A 294 -12.02 -5.41 12.12
CA ILE A 294 -12.83 -5.24 13.33
C ILE A 294 -12.96 -6.58 14.05
N GLU A 295 -12.56 -6.62 15.33
CA GLU A 295 -12.91 -7.75 16.20
C GLU A 295 -14.35 -7.58 16.70
N ILE A 296 -15.23 -8.45 16.25
CA ILE A 296 -16.65 -8.48 16.58
C ILE A 296 -17.15 -9.93 16.57
N ASP A 297 -18.12 -10.28 17.40
CA ASP A 297 -18.69 -11.62 17.39
C ASP A 297 -19.27 -11.96 16.01
N ALA A 298 -18.67 -12.93 15.36
CA ALA A 298 -19.07 -13.41 14.02
C ALA A 298 -20.03 -14.62 14.05
N GLY A 299 -20.49 -15.01 15.24
CA GLY A 299 -21.29 -16.25 15.42
C GLY A 299 -22.67 -16.24 14.76
N GLN A 300 -23.25 -15.06 14.51
CA GLN A 300 -24.55 -14.90 13.84
C GLN A 300 -24.44 -14.45 12.38
N MET A 301 -23.22 -14.47 11.81
CA MET A 301 -22.96 -14.09 10.43
C MET A 301 -22.70 -15.35 9.60
N ASP A 302 -23.59 -15.67 8.67
CA ASP A 302 -23.49 -16.84 7.82
C ASP A 302 -23.04 -16.47 6.40
N MET A 303 -22.55 -17.48 5.65
CA MET A 303 -22.14 -17.30 4.25
C MET A 303 -23.27 -16.71 3.41
N GLY A 304 -23.02 -15.60 2.75
CA GLY A 304 -23.95 -14.94 1.86
C GLY A 304 -24.99 -14.04 2.55
N ASP A 305 -24.92 -13.88 3.85
CA ASP A 305 -25.75 -12.88 4.56
C ASP A 305 -25.49 -11.48 4.04
N GLU A 306 -26.53 -10.68 4.01
CA GLU A 306 -26.43 -9.25 3.84
C GLU A 306 -26.56 -8.59 5.21
N ILE A 307 -25.50 -7.89 5.62
CA ILE A 307 -25.43 -7.17 6.90
C ILE A 307 -25.25 -5.68 6.66
N GLU A 308 -25.72 -4.88 7.58
CA GLU A 308 -25.42 -3.47 7.69
C GLU A 308 -24.41 -3.28 8.82
N LEU A 309 -23.24 -2.74 8.50
CA LEU A 309 -22.21 -2.40 9.47
C LEU A 309 -22.27 -0.90 9.75
N GLN A 310 -22.58 -0.54 10.99
CA GLN A 310 -22.60 0.84 11.46
C GLN A 310 -21.37 1.12 12.32
N VAL A 311 -20.71 2.27 12.06
CA VAL A 311 -19.54 2.72 12.82
C VAL A 311 -19.79 4.15 13.29
N ASP A 312 -19.84 4.34 14.59
CA ASP A 312 -19.90 5.65 15.20
C ASP A 312 -18.47 6.23 15.30
N GLU A 313 -18.18 7.24 14.51
CA GLU A 313 -16.83 7.81 14.44
C GLU A 313 -16.39 8.58 15.71
N ALA A 314 -17.33 9.00 16.54
CA ALA A 314 -17.04 9.74 17.77
C ALA A 314 -16.70 8.79 18.93
N SER A 315 -17.47 7.72 19.10
CA SER A 315 -17.27 6.75 20.17
C SER A 315 -16.43 5.55 19.74
N GLY A 316 -16.39 5.22 18.45
CA GLY A 316 -15.80 3.99 17.93
C GLY A 316 -16.68 2.77 18.13
N LYS A 317 -17.95 2.95 18.53
CA LYS A 317 -18.90 1.84 18.64
C LYS A 317 -19.19 1.27 17.25
N VAL A 318 -19.16 -0.05 17.15
CA VAL A 318 -19.51 -0.81 15.92
C VAL A 318 -20.73 -1.65 16.19
N THR A 319 -21.70 -1.58 15.28
CA THR A 319 -22.94 -2.38 15.36
C THR A 319 -23.14 -3.09 14.03
N ALA A 320 -23.30 -4.40 14.07
CA ALA A 320 -23.69 -5.21 12.91
C ALA A 320 -25.18 -5.57 13.00
N LEU A 321 -25.91 -5.28 11.93
CA LEU A 321 -27.35 -5.58 11.84
C LEU A 321 -27.62 -6.53 10.67
N LYS A 322 -28.57 -7.45 10.87
CA LYS A 322 -29.10 -8.34 9.84
C LYS A 322 -30.63 -8.16 9.82
N ASN A 323 -31.18 -7.75 8.68
CA ASN A 323 -32.60 -7.44 8.54
C ASN A 323 -33.12 -6.42 9.59
N GLY A 324 -32.32 -5.39 9.91
CA GLY A 324 -32.64 -4.37 10.90
C GLY A 324 -32.51 -4.80 12.37
N THR A 325 -32.14 -6.05 12.63
CA THR A 325 -31.90 -6.57 13.98
C THR A 325 -30.41 -6.55 14.30
N VAL A 326 -30.04 -6.03 15.46
CA VAL A 326 -28.65 -6.06 15.93
C VAL A 326 -28.24 -7.50 16.22
N ILE A 327 -27.20 -7.97 15.56
CA ILE A 327 -26.63 -9.32 15.70
C ILE A 327 -25.30 -9.33 16.47
N ALA A 328 -24.57 -8.23 16.45
CA ALA A 328 -23.32 -8.09 17.19
C ALA A 328 -22.98 -6.61 17.43
N GLU A 329 -22.29 -6.34 18.53
CA GLU A 329 -21.73 -5.03 18.86
C GLU A 329 -20.27 -5.18 19.28
N SER A 330 -19.46 -4.16 19.01
CA SER A 330 -18.06 -4.10 19.39
C SER A 330 -17.59 -2.66 19.56
N GLN A 331 -16.33 -2.51 19.92
CA GLN A 331 -15.64 -1.25 20.03
C GLN A 331 -14.36 -1.29 19.21
N LEU A 332 -14.10 -0.26 18.39
CA LEU A 332 -12.82 -0.12 17.71
C LEU A 332 -11.67 -0.09 18.73
N LYS A 333 -10.58 -0.77 18.43
CA LYS A 333 -9.38 -0.76 19.30
C LYS A 333 -8.79 0.64 19.47
N THR A 334 -8.90 1.45 18.43
CA THR A 334 -8.51 2.87 18.42
C THR A 334 -9.29 3.60 17.34
N LEU A 335 -9.59 4.88 17.57
CA LEU A 335 -10.21 5.72 16.55
C LEU A 335 -9.24 6.11 15.42
N VAL A 336 -7.93 5.93 15.62
CA VAL A 336 -6.92 6.21 14.59
C VAL A 336 -7.12 5.35 13.34
N ILE A 337 -7.68 4.14 13.48
CA ILE A 337 -7.99 3.26 12.36
C ILE A 337 -8.89 3.94 11.30
N LEU A 338 -9.79 4.83 11.72
CA LEU A 338 -10.65 5.58 10.80
C LEU A 338 -9.83 6.54 9.92
N ASP A 339 -8.78 7.12 10.48
CA ASP A 339 -7.84 7.96 9.72
C ASP A 339 -6.96 7.10 8.81
N GLU A 340 -6.55 5.92 9.25
CA GLU A 340 -5.76 4.97 8.45
C GLU A 340 -6.55 4.52 7.20
N VAL A 341 -7.80 4.13 7.38
CA VAL A 341 -8.69 3.78 6.25
C VAL A 341 -8.85 4.96 5.29
N ARG A 342 -9.14 6.16 5.83
CA ARG A 342 -9.27 7.38 5.03
C ARG A 342 -8.00 7.74 4.27
N ALA A 343 -6.84 7.58 4.90
CA ALA A 343 -5.54 7.83 4.27
C ALA A 343 -5.18 6.80 3.19
N GLY A 344 -5.84 5.65 3.16
CA GLY A 344 -5.51 4.52 2.29
C GLY A 344 -4.47 3.57 2.90
N GLY A 345 -4.27 3.64 4.22
CA GLY A 345 -3.41 2.79 5.02
C GLY A 345 -2.62 3.54 6.09
N ARG A 346 -2.10 2.80 7.05
CA ARG A 346 -1.30 3.33 8.16
C ARG A 346 -0.04 4.05 7.66
N ILE A 347 0.66 3.49 6.68
CA ILE A 347 1.89 4.08 6.15
C ILE A 347 1.61 5.42 5.44
N PRO A 348 0.63 5.54 4.53
CA PRO A 348 0.22 6.84 3.97
C PRO A 348 -0.17 7.85 5.04
N LEU A 349 -0.86 7.43 6.11
CA LEU A 349 -1.22 8.32 7.22
C LEU A 349 0.03 8.88 7.93
N ILE A 350 0.99 8.03 8.27
CA ILE A 350 2.22 8.44 8.96
C ILE A 350 3.02 9.43 8.09
N ILE A 351 3.22 9.09 6.81
CA ILE A 351 3.99 9.94 5.88
C ILE A 351 3.27 11.26 5.66
N GLY A 352 1.97 11.24 5.41
CA GLY A 352 1.18 12.44 5.17
C GLY A 352 1.10 13.37 6.38
N ARG A 353 0.96 12.82 7.58
CA ARG A 353 1.04 13.60 8.84
C ARG A 353 2.39 14.30 8.99
N GLY A 354 3.48 13.56 8.74
CA GLY A 354 4.83 14.14 8.76
C GLY A 354 5.00 15.26 7.73
N LEU A 355 4.46 15.08 6.52
CA LEU A 355 4.46 16.10 5.47
C LEU A 355 3.66 17.35 5.90
N THR A 356 2.46 17.16 6.44
CA THR A 356 1.62 18.25 6.97
C THR A 356 2.33 18.99 8.10
N THR A 357 2.96 18.29 9.03
CA THR A 357 3.75 18.91 10.11
C THR A 357 4.87 19.77 9.57
N LYS A 358 5.71 19.24 8.67
CA LYS A 358 6.80 19.97 8.02
C LYS A 358 6.31 21.22 7.26
N ALA A 359 5.18 21.11 6.55
CA ALA A 359 4.62 22.22 5.79
C ALA A 359 4.09 23.31 6.74
N ARG A 360 3.43 22.95 7.84
CA ARG A 360 2.96 23.91 8.85
C ARG A 360 4.12 24.63 9.55
N GLU A 361 5.16 23.90 9.93
CA GLU A 361 6.39 24.48 10.50
C GLU A 361 7.03 25.46 9.51
N ALA A 362 7.17 25.09 8.23
CA ALA A 362 7.72 25.94 7.19
C ALA A 362 6.94 27.24 6.97
N LEU A 363 5.62 27.21 7.22
CA LEU A 363 4.72 28.38 7.11
C LEU A 363 4.53 29.12 8.46
N GLY A 364 5.16 28.69 9.55
CA GLY A 364 4.98 29.26 10.88
C GLY A 364 3.58 29.06 11.47
N LEU A 365 2.88 28.01 11.05
CA LEU A 365 1.53 27.67 11.51
C LEU A 365 1.58 26.77 12.76
N PRO A 366 0.57 26.84 13.65
CA PRO A 366 0.49 25.95 14.80
C PRO A 366 0.34 24.49 14.37
N PRO A 367 0.67 23.51 15.25
CA PRO A 367 0.47 22.08 14.95
C PRO A 367 -0.95 21.76 14.47
N SER A 368 -1.07 20.78 13.58
CA SER A 368 -2.38 20.34 13.06
C SER A 368 -3.17 19.60 14.13
N THR A 369 -4.48 19.86 14.20
CA THR A 369 -5.44 19.11 15.02
C THR A 369 -6.33 18.20 14.16
N LEU A 370 -6.00 18.04 12.89
CA LEU A 370 -6.81 17.32 11.91
C LEU A 370 -6.86 15.81 12.17
N PHE A 371 -5.75 15.24 12.66
CA PHE A 371 -5.60 13.80 12.79
C PHE A 371 -5.92 13.32 14.19
N ARG A 372 -6.59 12.16 14.27
CA ARG A 372 -6.84 11.47 15.53
C ARG A 372 -5.54 10.94 16.11
N LEU A 373 -5.39 11.07 17.43
CA LEU A 373 -4.31 10.47 18.20
C LEU A 373 -4.92 9.60 19.29
N PRO A 374 -4.27 8.49 19.67
CA PRO A 374 -4.70 7.73 20.84
C PRO A 374 -4.57 8.62 22.09
N GLN A 375 -5.46 8.41 23.05
CA GLN A 375 -5.31 9.04 24.35
C GLN A 375 -4.12 8.42 25.07
N ASN A 376 -3.20 9.26 25.54
CA ASN A 376 -2.06 8.78 26.29
C ASN A 376 -2.53 8.16 27.62
N PRO A 377 -2.05 6.97 27.98
CA PRO A 377 -2.36 6.37 29.26
C PRO A 377 -1.80 7.24 30.41
N ALA A 378 -2.49 7.24 31.55
CA ALA A 378 -2.01 7.92 32.74
C ALA A 378 -0.72 7.24 33.25
N ASP A 379 0.30 8.04 33.59
CA ASP A 379 1.50 7.55 34.26
C ASP A 379 1.15 7.18 35.72
N ALA A 380 1.15 5.90 36.04
CA ALA A 380 0.87 5.41 37.39
C ALA A 380 2.05 5.60 38.36
N GLY A 381 3.17 6.16 37.94
CA GLY A 381 4.36 6.38 38.75
C GLY A 381 5.12 5.08 39.10
N THR A 382 4.80 3.96 38.48
CA THR A 382 5.42 2.64 38.76
C THR A 382 6.77 2.44 38.09
N GLY A 383 7.26 3.46 37.36
CA GLY A 383 8.48 3.37 36.57
C GLY A 383 8.25 2.72 35.21
N TYR A 384 9.35 2.47 34.46
CA TYR A 384 9.31 1.98 33.09
C TYR A 384 10.11 0.70 32.93
N SER A 385 9.61 -0.23 32.14
CA SER A 385 10.34 -1.41 31.70
C SER A 385 11.54 -1.02 30.80
N LEU A 386 12.47 -1.94 30.59
CA LEU A 386 13.61 -1.72 29.70
C LEU A 386 13.14 -1.36 28.28
N ALA A 387 12.16 -2.10 27.73
CA ALA A 387 11.61 -1.82 26.40
C ALA A 387 11.01 -0.42 26.29
N GLN A 388 10.23 0.02 27.31
CA GLN A 388 9.64 1.37 27.35
C GLN A 388 10.73 2.46 27.38
N LYS A 389 11.83 2.24 28.13
CA LYS A 389 12.97 3.17 28.18
C LYS A 389 13.74 3.20 26.85
N MET A 390 13.90 2.05 26.18
CA MET A 390 14.54 2.00 24.86
C MET A 390 13.73 2.81 23.82
N VAL A 391 12.41 2.65 23.81
CA VAL A 391 11.53 3.46 22.95
C VAL A 391 11.60 4.94 23.34
N GLY A 392 11.56 5.26 24.63
CA GLY A 392 11.71 6.61 25.13
C GLY A 392 13.01 7.28 24.67
N ARG A 393 14.13 6.55 24.76
CA ARG A 393 15.42 7.03 24.26
C ARG A 393 15.39 7.29 22.74
N ALA A 394 14.78 6.39 21.98
CA ALA A 394 14.62 6.56 20.54
C ALA A 394 13.72 7.76 20.17
N CYS A 395 12.79 8.13 21.06
CA CYS A 395 11.96 9.33 20.96
C CYS A 395 12.64 10.61 21.49
N GLY A 396 13.89 10.54 21.95
CA GLY A 396 14.60 11.69 22.50
C GLY A 396 14.16 12.09 23.92
N LEU A 397 13.48 11.21 24.66
CA LEU A 397 13.10 11.50 26.05
C LEU A 397 14.33 11.48 26.98
N PRO A 398 14.30 12.21 28.12
CA PRO A 398 15.35 12.20 29.12
C PRO A 398 15.68 10.78 29.62
N GLU A 399 16.91 10.57 30.06
CA GLU A 399 17.37 9.28 30.60
C GLU A 399 16.45 8.77 31.72
N GLY A 400 16.14 7.48 31.66
CA GLY A 400 15.23 6.83 32.61
C GLY A 400 13.75 7.00 32.34
N LYS A 401 13.35 7.89 31.42
CA LYS A 401 11.96 8.03 30.96
C LYS A 401 11.66 7.01 29.88
N GLY A 402 10.41 6.56 29.84
CA GLY A 402 9.92 5.58 28.88
C GLY A 402 8.60 6.00 28.25
N VAL A 403 8.20 5.27 27.21
CA VAL A 403 6.89 5.43 26.55
C VAL A 403 5.98 4.30 27.01
N LEU A 404 4.82 4.64 27.55
CA LEU A 404 3.82 3.64 27.98
C LEU A 404 3.09 3.03 26.78
N PRO A 405 2.68 1.75 26.84
CA PRO A 405 1.85 1.13 25.81
C PRO A 405 0.57 1.95 25.58
N GLY A 406 0.21 2.14 24.30
CA GLY A 406 -0.94 2.98 23.93
C GLY A 406 -0.62 4.46 23.72
N THR A 407 0.61 4.90 24.02
CA THR A 407 1.06 6.27 23.70
C THR A 407 1.50 6.35 22.24
N TYR A 408 1.00 7.34 21.51
CA TYR A 408 1.56 7.66 20.19
C TYR A 408 2.99 8.21 20.35
N CYS A 409 3.92 7.66 19.56
CA CYS A 409 5.30 8.11 19.55
C CYS A 409 5.98 7.87 18.20
N GLU A 410 7.00 8.65 17.89
CA GLU A 410 7.79 8.56 16.67
C GLU A 410 9.27 8.29 17.02
N PRO A 411 9.64 7.01 17.27
CA PRO A 411 11.00 6.67 17.59
C PRO A 411 11.91 6.77 16.36
N LYS A 412 13.10 7.36 16.51
CA LYS A 412 14.13 7.36 15.47
C LYS A 412 14.70 5.95 15.33
N MET A 413 14.55 5.37 14.14
CA MET A 413 15.13 4.07 13.79
C MET A 413 16.51 4.28 13.18
N THR A 414 17.56 3.82 13.87
CA THR A 414 18.96 3.91 13.40
C THR A 414 19.37 2.70 12.59
N THR A 415 18.83 1.53 12.91
CA THR A 415 19.20 0.26 12.26
C THR A 415 17.93 -0.50 11.85
N VAL A 416 17.90 -0.96 10.60
CA VAL A 416 16.82 -1.77 10.04
C VAL A 416 17.40 -3.07 9.49
N GLY A 417 16.91 -4.21 9.99
CA GLY A 417 17.28 -5.54 9.49
C GLY A 417 16.13 -6.15 8.66
N SER A 418 16.47 -6.62 7.48
CA SER A 418 15.57 -7.36 6.60
C SER A 418 16.03 -8.79 6.40
N GLN A 419 15.10 -9.70 6.20
CA GLN A 419 15.37 -11.12 5.99
C GLN A 419 14.80 -11.61 4.66
N ASP A 420 15.34 -12.70 4.16
CA ASP A 420 15.09 -13.23 2.83
C ASP A 420 13.68 -13.78 2.61
N THR A 421 12.99 -14.24 3.65
CA THR A 421 11.59 -14.66 3.53
C THR A 421 10.63 -13.51 3.21
N THR A 422 11.04 -12.29 3.48
CA THR A 422 10.32 -11.06 3.10
C THR A 422 10.94 -10.38 1.88
N GLY A 423 12.10 -10.85 1.41
CA GLY A 423 12.89 -10.22 0.37
C GLY A 423 12.15 -9.89 -0.93
N PRO A 424 11.45 -10.84 -1.60
CA PRO A 424 10.68 -10.54 -2.80
C PRO A 424 9.59 -9.49 -2.54
N MET A 425 8.89 -9.61 -1.41
CA MET A 425 7.84 -8.67 -1.01
C MET A 425 8.42 -7.32 -0.58
N THR A 426 9.53 -7.33 0.18
CA THR A 426 10.20 -6.11 0.63
C THR A 426 10.66 -5.26 -0.56
N ARG A 427 11.21 -5.88 -1.60
CA ARG A 427 11.62 -5.18 -2.81
C ARG A 427 10.42 -4.48 -3.49
N ASP A 428 9.31 -5.19 -3.65
CA ASP A 428 8.14 -4.65 -4.30
C ASP A 428 7.45 -3.59 -3.41
N GLU A 429 7.42 -3.78 -2.09
CA GLU A 429 6.95 -2.76 -1.14
C GLU A 429 7.80 -1.49 -1.17
N LEU A 430 9.14 -1.61 -1.24
CA LEU A 430 10.02 -0.45 -1.37
C LEU A 430 9.78 0.29 -2.69
N LYS A 431 9.46 -0.42 -3.77
CA LYS A 431 9.05 0.19 -5.05
C LYS A 431 7.71 0.89 -4.92
N ASP A 432 6.75 0.27 -4.24
CA ASP A 432 5.42 0.85 -3.98
C ASP A 432 5.52 2.13 -3.12
N LEU A 433 6.43 2.14 -2.16
CA LEU A 433 6.73 3.31 -1.33
C LEU A 433 7.61 4.35 -2.05
N ALA A 434 7.87 4.19 -3.34
CA ALA A 434 8.75 5.06 -4.11
C ALA A 434 10.12 5.29 -3.45
N CYS A 435 10.68 4.23 -2.84
CA CYS A 435 11.92 4.29 -2.09
C CYS A 435 13.12 4.36 -3.03
N LEU A 436 13.65 5.57 -3.23
CA LEU A 436 14.88 5.82 -4.01
C LEU A 436 16.16 5.56 -3.20
N GLY A 437 16.08 5.59 -1.88
CA GLY A 437 17.17 5.36 -0.95
C GLY A 437 16.67 5.06 0.46
N PHE A 438 17.59 4.83 1.39
CA PHE A 438 17.29 4.58 2.80
C PHE A 438 17.70 5.77 3.66
N SER A 439 16.90 6.10 4.69
CA SER A 439 17.16 7.17 5.64
C SER A 439 17.67 6.69 7.00
N ALA A 440 17.60 5.40 7.30
CA ALA A 440 18.21 4.82 8.49
C ALA A 440 19.75 4.78 8.36
N ASP A 441 20.46 4.94 9.48
CA ASP A 441 21.93 4.96 9.51
C ASP A 441 22.53 3.63 8.98
N LEU A 442 21.83 2.51 9.23
CA LEU A 442 22.18 1.18 8.71
C LEU A 442 20.93 0.43 8.26
N VAL A 443 20.89 0.00 7.01
CA VAL A 443 19.92 -0.97 6.50
C VAL A 443 20.68 -2.23 6.08
N MET A 444 20.31 -3.39 6.63
CA MET A 444 21.00 -4.65 6.41
C MET A 444 20.02 -5.70 5.89
N GLN A 445 20.37 -6.39 4.81
CA GLN A 445 19.67 -7.54 4.26
C GLN A 445 20.43 -8.83 4.54
N SER A 446 19.73 -9.87 4.97
CA SER A 446 20.27 -11.21 5.23
C SER A 446 19.48 -12.30 4.50
N PHE A 447 20.11 -13.45 4.27
CA PHE A 447 19.53 -14.62 3.60
C PHE A 447 19.51 -15.84 4.54
N CYS A 448 18.90 -15.68 5.70
CA CYS A 448 18.98 -16.66 6.78
C CYS A 448 17.99 -17.84 6.66
N HIS A 449 16.93 -17.74 5.83
CA HIS A 449 15.90 -18.79 5.72
C HIS A 449 16.02 -19.60 4.43
N THR A 450 16.55 -19.03 3.35
CA THR A 450 16.59 -19.65 2.03
C THR A 450 17.99 -20.14 1.64
N ALA A 451 19.04 -19.82 2.42
CA ALA A 451 20.43 -20.10 2.05
C ALA A 451 20.79 -21.59 2.11
N ALA A 452 20.23 -22.36 3.05
CA ALA A 452 20.61 -23.77 3.27
C ALA A 452 20.08 -24.72 2.16
N TYR A 453 18.84 -24.47 1.69
CA TYR A 453 18.17 -25.28 0.69
C TYR A 453 17.44 -24.39 -0.33
N PRO A 454 18.17 -23.62 -1.16
CA PRO A 454 17.55 -22.66 -2.06
C PRO A 454 16.79 -23.34 -3.21
N LYS A 455 15.56 -22.87 -3.46
CA LYS A 455 14.82 -23.18 -4.67
C LYS A 455 15.25 -22.24 -5.80
N LEU A 456 14.84 -22.52 -7.05
CA LEU A 456 15.18 -21.65 -8.18
C LEU A 456 14.77 -20.18 -7.98
N VAL A 457 13.61 -19.92 -7.36
CA VAL A 457 13.16 -18.57 -7.03
C VAL A 457 14.08 -17.90 -6.03
N ASP A 458 14.58 -18.65 -5.05
CA ASP A 458 15.49 -18.14 -4.03
C ASP A 458 16.86 -17.79 -4.64
N VAL A 459 17.36 -18.63 -5.55
CA VAL A 459 18.62 -18.37 -6.28
C VAL A 459 18.53 -17.08 -7.09
N LYS A 460 17.39 -16.81 -7.72
CA LYS A 460 17.16 -15.54 -8.42
C LYS A 460 17.18 -14.37 -7.45
N MET A 461 16.46 -14.46 -6.34
CA MET A 461 16.44 -13.44 -5.28
C MET A 461 17.84 -13.20 -4.70
N HIS A 462 18.63 -14.25 -4.44
CA HIS A 462 20.00 -14.14 -3.95
C HIS A 462 20.93 -13.36 -4.87
N ARG A 463 20.62 -13.31 -6.17
CA ARG A 463 21.40 -12.56 -7.18
C ARG A 463 20.92 -11.11 -7.31
N GLU A 464 19.62 -10.86 -7.27
CA GLU A 464 19.01 -9.56 -7.58
C GLU A 464 18.91 -8.66 -6.35
N LEU A 465 18.51 -9.19 -5.19
CA LEU A 465 18.25 -8.39 -4.00
C LEU A 465 19.49 -7.68 -3.44
N PRO A 466 20.72 -8.27 -3.43
CA PRO A 466 21.91 -7.56 -2.99
C PRO A 466 22.18 -6.28 -3.76
N SER A 467 22.03 -6.30 -5.08
CA SER A 467 22.20 -5.13 -5.93
C SER A 467 21.12 -4.07 -5.66
N PHE A 468 19.87 -4.51 -5.49
CA PHE A 468 18.76 -3.61 -5.15
C PHE A 468 18.99 -2.88 -3.83
N ILE A 469 19.47 -3.58 -2.80
CA ILE A 469 19.76 -3.00 -1.48
C ILE A 469 20.97 -2.06 -1.54
N SER A 470 22.08 -2.50 -2.14
CA SER A 470 23.31 -1.70 -2.15
C SER A 470 23.19 -0.44 -2.98
N THR A 471 22.45 -0.44 -4.08
CA THR A 471 22.19 0.76 -4.89
C THR A 471 21.34 1.80 -4.18
N ARG A 472 20.74 1.45 -3.04
CA ARG A 472 19.94 2.34 -2.17
C ARG A 472 20.61 2.67 -0.85
N GLY A 473 21.91 2.39 -0.74
CA GLY A 473 22.71 2.72 0.44
C GLY A 473 22.64 1.69 1.57
N GLY A 474 22.07 0.50 1.34
CA GLY A 474 22.04 -0.57 2.31
C GLY A 474 23.18 -1.58 2.14
N VAL A 475 23.36 -2.45 3.13
CA VAL A 475 24.35 -3.54 3.15
C VAL A 475 23.62 -4.87 2.96
N SER A 476 24.11 -5.71 2.07
CA SER A 476 23.62 -7.06 1.89
C SER A 476 24.66 -8.08 2.36
N LEU A 477 24.26 -8.95 3.28
CA LEU A 477 25.04 -10.14 3.63
C LEU A 477 24.94 -11.17 2.51
N ARG A 478 25.93 -12.02 2.35
CA ARG A 478 25.87 -13.12 1.38
C ARG A 478 25.00 -14.26 1.91
N PRO A 479 24.37 -15.05 1.04
CA PRO A 479 23.70 -16.28 1.46
C PRO A 479 24.66 -17.18 2.23
N GLY A 480 24.29 -17.56 3.46
CA GLY A 480 25.11 -18.38 4.34
C GLY A 480 26.00 -17.63 5.33
N ASP A 481 26.09 -16.30 5.26
CA ASP A 481 26.91 -15.49 6.21
C ASP A 481 26.28 -15.41 7.63
N GLY A 482 25.13 -15.98 7.85
CA GLY A 482 24.46 -16.02 9.16
C GLY A 482 23.06 -15.45 9.17
N VAL A 483 22.42 -15.52 10.34
CA VAL A 483 21.06 -15.04 10.54
C VAL A 483 21.05 -13.58 10.98
N ILE A 484 20.07 -12.84 10.50
CA ILE A 484 19.95 -11.39 10.77
C ILE A 484 19.93 -11.08 12.28
N HIS A 485 19.31 -11.94 13.08
CA HIS A 485 19.24 -11.77 14.54
C HIS A 485 20.62 -11.77 15.20
N SER A 486 21.55 -12.57 14.70
CA SER A 486 22.93 -12.60 15.21
C SER A 486 23.76 -11.38 14.82
N TRP A 487 23.38 -10.71 13.72
CA TRP A 487 24.06 -9.50 13.25
C TRP A 487 23.54 -8.22 13.91
N LEU A 488 22.28 -8.20 14.35
CA LEU A 488 21.65 -7.02 14.93
C LEU A 488 21.65 -7.02 16.48
N ASN A 489 21.99 -8.14 17.12
CA ASN A 489 22.19 -8.22 18.57
C ASN A 489 23.63 -7.88 18.93
#